data_0ba3afd213001d47cebc56ad0e037099
#
_entry.id   0ba3afd213001d47cebc56ad0e037099
#
_cell.length_a   1.000
_cell.length_b   1.000
_cell.length_c   1.000
_cell.angle_alpha   90.00
_cell.angle_beta   90.00
_cell.angle_gamma   90.00
#
_symmetry.space_group_name_H-M   'P 1'
#
loop_
_entity.id
_entity.type
_entity.pdbx_description
1 polymer ?
#
loop_
_entity_poly.entity_id
_entity_poly.type
_entity_poly.pdbx_seq_one_letter_code
_entity_poly.pdbx_strand_id
1 'polypeptide(L)'
;MVQPQQRFHLHTLGCPKNQVDSDKIAGTLIDDGLVPTEDVSSANLVVVNTCAFIEEAREESINAVLQLEQERMPGSRIVITGCLAERYGEELAEALPEVDHVAGFGVPVNLSQKPGGLSVKAEAQAPQFDLLNLRRPASSLPWAYVKIAEGCDRACGFCAIPSFRGPQKSREVDSILREVDDLSIREAVLVAQDLASYGSDLGRRGSIVSLVNAVRERVERVRLLYLYPSDLSDELIEAILASGLPYFDLSLQHVTRGHLRRMRRWGDGGKFLERIGRIRELCPEAVFRSNFIVGYPGETEDDQAELVSWLQEAQLDWCGFFTYSREEGTYAANLEEQISEELMRERHAELSEIQDVITADRRDRLVGQKIEVLIDVPGVGRSHREAPEIDGIVKVPPILKPGEIYDVVVTRAEGPDLEAVLAEMS
;
A
#
# COMPACT_ATOMS: atom_id res chain seq x y z
N MET A 1 40.27 -21.19 -2.26
CA MET A 1 38.96 -21.56 -2.82
C MET A 1 38.03 -20.40 -2.50
N VAL A 2 37.49 -19.73 -3.52
CA VAL A 2 36.46 -18.69 -3.33
C VAL A 2 35.22 -19.43 -2.84
N GLN A 3 34.70 -19.11 -1.67
CA GLN A 3 33.42 -19.66 -1.23
C GLN A 3 32.35 -19.26 -2.27
N PRO A 4 31.46 -20.17 -2.68
CA PRO A 4 30.37 -19.81 -3.57
C PRO A 4 29.55 -18.67 -2.94
N GLN A 5 29.27 -17.65 -3.73
CA GLN A 5 28.53 -16.49 -3.28
C GLN A 5 27.11 -16.92 -2.89
N GLN A 6 26.72 -16.64 -1.65
CA GLN A 6 25.41 -17.01 -1.13
C GLN A 6 24.33 -16.11 -1.72
N ARG A 7 23.18 -16.69 -2.04
CA ARG A 7 22.05 -16.00 -2.67
C ARG A 7 20.83 -16.01 -1.78
N PHE A 8 20.01 -14.95 -1.88
CA PHE A 8 18.72 -14.91 -1.24
C PHE A 8 17.60 -14.62 -2.26
N HIS A 9 16.46 -15.24 -2.04
CA HIS A 9 15.19 -14.91 -2.69
C HIS A 9 14.29 -14.23 -1.67
N LEU A 10 13.66 -13.12 -2.06
CA LEU A 10 12.76 -12.37 -1.20
C LEU A 10 11.39 -12.26 -1.87
N HIS A 11 10.41 -12.93 -1.28
CA HIS A 11 9.03 -12.91 -1.73
C HIS A 11 8.21 -11.97 -0.85
N THR A 12 7.55 -10.98 -1.47
CA THR A 12 6.78 -9.95 -0.77
C THR A 12 5.31 -10.10 -1.05
N LEU A 13 4.51 -10.13 0.01
CA LEU A 13 3.05 -10.19 -0.03
C LEU A 13 2.44 -8.97 0.66
N GLY A 14 1.25 -8.59 0.21
CA GLY A 14 0.42 -7.57 0.83
C GLY A 14 0.62 -6.18 0.24
N CYS A 15 0.87 -5.18 1.06
CA CYS A 15 0.71 -3.77 0.70
C CYS A 15 2.05 -3.04 0.46
N PRO A 16 2.03 -1.82 -0.11
CA PRO A 16 3.20 -0.97 -0.30
C PRO A 16 4.12 -0.81 0.92
N LYS A 17 3.56 -0.88 2.13
CA LYS A 17 4.37 -0.81 3.37
C LYS A 17 5.23 -2.06 3.56
N ASN A 18 4.70 -3.24 3.19
CA ASN A 18 5.47 -4.49 3.19
C ASN A 18 6.56 -4.46 2.11
N GLN A 19 6.30 -3.84 0.95
CA GLN A 19 7.32 -3.68 -0.09
C GLN A 19 8.52 -2.88 0.45
N VAL A 20 8.28 -1.76 1.12
CA VAL A 20 9.36 -0.98 1.75
C VAL A 20 10.11 -1.81 2.81
N ASP A 21 9.40 -2.62 3.61
CA ASP A 21 10.03 -3.50 4.59
C ASP A 21 10.93 -4.54 3.91
N SER A 22 10.48 -5.13 2.80
CA SER A 22 11.26 -6.04 1.98
C SER A 22 12.52 -5.41 1.40
N ASP A 23 12.40 -4.22 0.81
CA ASP A 23 13.55 -3.50 0.26
C ASP A 23 14.62 -3.24 1.32
N LYS A 24 14.21 -2.94 2.56
CA LYS A 24 15.12 -2.73 3.69
C LYS A 24 15.77 -4.02 4.17
N ILE A 25 15.02 -5.13 4.19
CA ILE A 25 15.55 -6.46 4.47
C ILE A 25 16.57 -6.83 3.38
N ALA A 26 16.24 -6.61 2.10
CA ALA A 26 17.15 -6.85 0.99
C ALA A 26 18.45 -6.05 1.14
N GLY A 27 18.37 -4.78 1.52
CA GLY A 27 19.53 -3.94 1.81
C GLY A 27 20.43 -4.56 2.88
N THR A 28 19.86 -5.02 3.99
CA THR A 28 20.61 -5.69 5.07
C THR A 28 21.30 -6.96 4.58
N LEU A 29 20.60 -7.80 3.80
CA LEU A 29 21.15 -9.05 3.27
C LEU A 29 22.28 -8.80 2.25
N ILE A 30 22.17 -7.74 1.45
CA ILE A 30 23.23 -7.31 0.54
C ILE A 30 24.45 -6.82 1.31
N ASP A 31 24.26 -6.03 2.37
CA ASP A 31 25.35 -5.57 3.26
C ASP A 31 26.04 -6.74 3.97
N ASP A 32 25.32 -7.83 4.26
CA ASP A 32 25.84 -9.09 4.78
C ASP A 32 26.55 -9.94 3.69
N GLY A 33 26.62 -9.48 2.44
CA GLY A 33 27.35 -10.11 1.33
C GLY A 33 26.55 -11.14 0.53
N LEU A 34 25.22 -11.24 0.72
CA LEU A 34 24.37 -12.08 -0.11
C LEU A 34 23.97 -11.36 -1.41
N VAL A 35 23.66 -12.14 -2.44
CA VAL A 35 23.21 -11.64 -3.74
C VAL A 35 21.75 -11.99 -3.97
N PRO A 36 20.90 -11.03 -4.38
CA PRO A 36 19.50 -11.32 -4.70
C PRO A 36 19.39 -12.25 -5.92
N THR A 37 18.35 -13.08 -5.91
CA THR A 37 17.98 -13.95 -7.05
C THR A 37 16.48 -14.08 -7.17
N GLU A 38 15.97 -14.06 -8.40
CA GLU A 38 14.58 -14.38 -8.68
C GLU A 38 14.30 -15.89 -8.67
N ASP A 39 15.35 -16.70 -8.85
CA ASP A 39 15.24 -18.16 -8.89
C ASP A 39 15.35 -18.77 -7.48
N VAL A 40 14.21 -19.18 -6.93
CA VAL A 40 14.07 -19.82 -5.61
C VAL A 40 14.96 -21.07 -5.49
N SER A 41 15.06 -21.86 -6.58
CA SER A 41 15.83 -23.10 -6.60
C SER A 41 17.35 -22.89 -6.50
N SER A 42 17.83 -21.66 -6.68
CA SER A 42 19.25 -21.27 -6.53
C SER A 42 19.53 -20.48 -5.24
N ALA A 43 18.51 -20.19 -4.43
CA ALA A 43 18.65 -19.41 -3.21
C ALA A 43 19.13 -20.25 -2.02
N ASN A 44 20.08 -19.73 -1.25
CA ASN A 44 20.50 -20.29 0.04
C ASN A 44 19.59 -19.86 1.19
N LEU A 45 18.93 -18.70 1.03
CA LEU A 45 17.97 -18.12 1.95
C LEU A 45 16.74 -17.68 1.17
N VAL A 46 15.57 -18.18 1.55
CA VAL A 46 14.26 -17.72 1.07
C VAL A 46 13.62 -16.92 2.20
N VAL A 47 13.25 -15.68 1.94
CA VAL A 47 12.57 -14.81 2.89
C VAL A 47 11.18 -14.52 2.37
N VAL A 48 10.15 -14.77 3.18
CA VAL A 48 8.77 -14.49 2.85
C VAL A 48 8.25 -13.40 3.76
N ASN A 49 8.07 -12.19 3.21
CA ASN A 49 7.47 -11.06 3.93
C ASN A 49 5.96 -11.10 3.74
N THR A 50 5.24 -11.48 4.79
CA THR A 50 3.85 -11.90 4.78
C THR A 50 2.87 -10.80 5.17
N CYS A 51 1.62 -10.95 4.73
CA CYS A 51 0.49 -10.12 5.13
C CYS A 51 -0.42 -10.86 6.14
N ALA A 52 -1.07 -10.11 7.04
CA ALA A 52 -2.06 -10.64 7.98
C ALA A 52 -3.21 -9.65 8.23
N PHE A 53 -3.50 -8.80 7.24
CA PHE A 53 -4.50 -7.75 7.40
C PHE A 53 -5.92 -8.30 7.43
N ILE A 54 -6.23 -9.20 6.50
CA ILE A 54 -7.52 -9.89 6.36
C ILE A 54 -7.28 -11.39 6.16
N GLU A 55 -8.33 -12.19 6.26
CA GLU A 55 -8.25 -13.65 6.17
C GLU A 55 -7.66 -14.12 4.85
N GLU A 56 -8.15 -13.61 3.73
CA GLU A 56 -7.66 -13.95 2.40
C GLU A 56 -6.16 -13.66 2.24
N ALA A 57 -5.66 -12.56 2.81
CA ALA A 57 -4.24 -12.25 2.76
C ALA A 57 -3.38 -13.18 3.65
N ARG A 58 -3.96 -13.75 4.73
CA ARG A 58 -3.31 -14.77 5.54
C ARG A 58 -3.22 -16.09 4.77
N GLU A 59 -4.31 -16.50 4.13
CA GLU A 59 -4.35 -17.71 3.31
C GLU A 59 -3.35 -17.62 2.14
N GLU A 60 -3.33 -16.49 1.43
CA GLU A 60 -2.35 -16.22 0.38
C GLU A 60 -0.91 -16.34 0.91
N SER A 61 -0.65 -15.75 2.09
CA SER A 61 0.68 -15.79 2.71
C SER A 61 1.10 -17.22 3.07
N ILE A 62 0.21 -18.01 3.64
CA ILE A 62 0.49 -19.42 3.99
C ILE A 62 0.72 -20.25 2.73
N ASN A 63 -0.14 -20.10 1.71
CA ASN A 63 -0.01 -20.83 0.46
C ASN A 63 1.32 -20.52 -0.25
N ALA A 64 1.72 -19.24 -0.28
CA ALA A 64 3.00 -18.84 -0.85
C ALA A 64 4.20 -19.48 -0.11
N VAL A 65 4.15 -19.50 1.23
CA VAL A 65 5.20 -20.17 2.03
C VAL A 65 5.30 -21.66 1.67
N LEU A 66 4.18 -22.37 1.62
CA LEU A 66 4.15 -23.80 1.30
C LEU A 66 4.63 -24.09 -0.13
N GLN A 67 4.29 -23.21 -1.09
CA GLN A 67 4.78 -23.32 -2.46
C GLN A 67 6.31 -23.13 -2.52
N LEU A 68 6.82 -22.06 -1.92
CA LEU A 68 8.26 -21.74 -1.91
C LEU A 68 9.10 -22.81 -1.17
N GLU A 69 8.52 -23.43 -0.15
CA GLU A 69 9.14 -24.57 0.53
C GLU A 69 9.39 -25.75 -0.42
N GLN A 70 8.42 -26.06 -1.28
CA GLN A 70 8.54 -27.13 -2.28
C GLN A 70 9.52 -26.81 -3.41
N GLU A 71 9.67 -25.53 -3.75
CA GLU A 71 10.51 -25.05 -4.86
C GLU A 71 11.95 -24.75 -4.45
N ARG A 72 12.21 -24.56 -3.15
CA ARG A 72 13.53 -24.16 -2.64
C ARG A 72 14.63 -25.22 -2.87
N MET A 73 15.86 -24.75 -2.96
CA MET A 73 17.02 -25.62 -3.03
C MET A 73 17.12 -26.54 -1.80
N PRO A 74 17.38 -27.86 -1.95
CA PRO A 74 17.61 -28.74 -0.80
C PRO A 74 18.72 -28.20 0.11
N GLY A 75 18.41 -28.03 1.41
CA GLY A 75 19.31 -27.47 2.40
C GLY A 75 19.41 -25.96 2.44
N SER A 76 18.66 -25.24 1.62
CA SER A 76 18.42 -23.78 1.80
C SER A 76 17.57 -23.54 3.04
N ARG A 77 17.51 -22.29 3.47
CA ARG A 77 16.66 -21.87 4.60
C ARG A 77 15.46 -21.08 4.12
N ILE A 78 14.32 -21.26 4.80
CA ILE A 78 13.12 -20.44 4.61
C ILE A 78 12.79 -19.71 5.92
N VAL A 79 12.62 -18.39 5.82
CA VAL A 79 12.30 -17.50 6.94
C VAL A 79 11.01 -16.74 6.62
N ILE A 80 10.03 -16.80 7.52
CA ILE A 80 8.83 -15.98 7.47
C ILE A 80 9.05 -14.73 8.30
N THR A 81 8.68 -13.57 7.73
CA THR A 81 8.65 -12.28 8.43
C THR A 81 7.38 -11.50 8.04
N GLY A 82 7.23 -10.27 8.50
CA GLY A 82 6.10 -9.43 8.18
C GLY A 82 4.94 -9.53 9.16
N CYS A 83 3.75 -9.10 8.70
CA CYS A 83 2.56 -8.97 9.55
C CYS A 83 2.10 -10.31 10.15
N LEU A 84 2.16 -11.41 9.38
CA LEU A 84 1.73 -12.71 9.87
C LEU A 84 2.68 -13.23 10.96
N ALA A 85 3.99 -13.09 10.76
CA ALA A 85 4.99 -13.45 11.75
C ALA A 85 4.85 -12.63 13.05
N GLU A 86 4.56 -11.33 12.94
CA GLU A 86 4.38 -10.47 14.12
C GLU A 86 3.09 -10.80 14.89
N ARG A 87 2.00 -11.14 14.17
CA ARG A 87 0.68 -11.38 14.75
C ARG A 87 0.53 -12.77 15.37
N TYR A 88 1.08 -13.80 14.72
CA TYR A 88 0.86 -15.20 15.06
C TYR A 88 2.15 -15.99 15.29
N GLY A 89 3.26 -15.34 15.60
CA GLY A 89 4.60 -15.91 15.65
C GLY A 89 4.71 -17.32 16.21
N GLU A 90 4.25 -17.57 17.45
CA GLU A 90 4.33 -18.91 18.09
C GLU A 90 3.43 -19.93 17.40
N GLU A 91 2.17 -19.57 17.15
CA GLU A 91 1.19 -20.44 16.47
C GLU A 91 1.66 -20.77 15.05
N LEU A 92 2.21 -19.79 14.35
CA LEU A 92 2.71 -19.96 13.00
C LEU A 92 3.91 -20.90 12.95
N ALA A 93 4.84 -20.80 13.92
CA ALA A 93 6.00 -21.68 14.01
C ALA A 93 5.60 -23.12 14.35
N GLU A 94 4.55 -23.32 15.15
CA GLU A 94 4.03 -24.65 15.45
C GLU A 94 3.25 -25.26 14.27
N ALA A 95 2.51 -24.42 13.52
CA ALA A 95 1.67 -24.85 12.40
C ALA A 95 2.46 -25.14 11.12
N LEU A 96 3.63 -24.54 10.95
CA LEU A 96 4.48 -24.66 9.75
C LEU A 96 5.89 -25.20 10.13
N PRO A 97 6.01 -26.47 10.49
CA PRO A 97 7.29 -27.07 10.89
C PRO A 97 8.32 -27.13 9.75
N GLU A 98 7.91 -26.92 8.49
CA GLU A 98 8.76 -26.82 7.32
C GLU A 98 9.57 -25.52 7.27
N VAL A 99 9.16 -24.50 8.03
CA VAL A 99 9.81 -23.20 8.09
C VAL A 99 10.95 -23.23 9.09
N ASP A 100 12.12 -22.78 8.66
CA ASP A 100 13.32 -22.81 9.51
C ASP A 100 13.28 -21.73 10.60
N HIS A 101 12.63 -20.58 10.34
CA HIS A 101 12.54 -19.49 11.31
C HIS A 101 11.35 -18.56 11.06
N VAL A 102 10.74 -18.05 12.15
CA VAL A 102 9.71 -17.01 12.14
C VAL A 102 10.26 -15.77 12.86
N ALA A 103 10.38 -14.67 12.13
CA ALA A 103 10.99 -13.42 12.59
C ALA A 103 9.97 -12.28 12.61
N GLY A 104 9.66 -11.70 13.78
CA GLY A 104 8.87 -10.48 13.90
C GLY A 104 9.63 -9.23 13.39
N PHE A 105 8.96 -8.07 13.37
CA PHE A 105 9.52 -6.81 12.85
C PHE A 105 10.79 -6.32 13.55
N GLY A 106 10.97 -6.65 14.82
CA GLY A 106 12.14 -6.25 15.61
C GLY A 106 13.34 -7.18 15.49
N VAL A 107 13.29 -8.18 14.61
CA VAL A 107 14.32 -9.23 14.51
C VAL A 107 14.97 -9.17 13.13
N PRO A 108 16.33 -9.09 13.06
CA PRO A 108 17.04 -9.11 11.80
C PRO A 108 16.91 -10.50 11.14
N VAL A 109 16.67 -10.51 9.83
CA VAL A 109 16.70 -11.73 9.02
C VAL A 109 18.12 -11.94 8.53
N ASN A 110 18.70 -13.10 8.81
CA ASN A 110 20.06 -13.43 8.35
C ASN A 110 20.24 -14.96 8.18
N LEU A 111 21.30 -15.34 7.50
CA LEU A 111 21.61 -16.73 7.19
C LEU A 111 22.12 -17.55 8.39
N SER A 112 22.56 -16.90 9.47
CA SER A 112 23.15 -17.55 10.64
C SER A 112 22.13 -17.94 11.72
N GLN A 113 20.87 -17.57 11.57
CA GLN A 113 19.79 -17.96 12.51
C GLN A 113 19.65 -19.47 12.54
N LYS A 114 19.54 -20.05 13.74
CA LYS A 114 19.44 -21.52 13.89
C LYS A 114 18.06 -22.01 13.43
N PRO A 115 17.98 -23.17 12.73
CA PRO A 115 16.69 -23.78 12.40
C PRO A 115 15.84 -24.05 13.67
N GLY A 116 14.51 -23.89 13.52
CA GLY A 116 13.56 -24.09 14.63
C GLY A 116 13.52 -22.93 15.63
N GLY A 117 14.06 -21.76 15.27
CA GLY A 117 14.07 -20.57 16.12
C GLY A 117 12.81 -19.71 15.94
N LEU A 118 12.13 -19.40 17.07
CA LEU A 118 11.14 -18.34 17.13
C LEU A 118 11.79 -17.07 17.72
N SER A 119 11.70 -15.95 17.01
CA SER A 119 12.15 -14.66 17.52
C SER A 119 11.09 -13.60 17.19
N VAL A 120 10.03 -13.55 18.00
CA VAL A 120 8.94 -12.56 17.84
C VAL A 120 9.32 -11.21 18.42
N LYS A 121 10.25 -11.19 19.41
CA LYS A 121 10.75 -9.96 20.03
C LYS A 121 12.26 -9.98 20.08
N ALA A 122 12.89 -8.84 19.79
CA ALA A 122 14.31 -8.65 20.06
C ALA A 122 14.59 -8.99 21.54
N GLU A 123 15.66 -9.77 21.81
CA GLU A 123 16.14 -9.93 23.17
C GLU A 123 16.41 -8.53 23.77
N ALA A 124 15.98 -8.32 25.03
CA ALA A 124 16.02 -7.01 25.70
C ALA A 124 17.42 -6.38 25.79
N GLN A 125 18.47 -7.08 25.36
CA GLN A 125 19.87 -6.63 25.38
C GLN A 125 20.51 -6.43 23.99
N ALA A 126 19.79 -6.78 22.88
CA ALA A 126 20.28 -6.46 21.53
C ALA A 126 19.91 -5.02 21.17
N PRO A 127 20.76 -4.27 20.40
CA PRO A 127 20.32 -3.02 19.82
C PRO A 127 19.03 -3.28 19.04
N GLN A 128 17.97 -2.51 19.35
CA GLN A 128 16.67 -2.71 18.72
C GLN A 128 16.85 -2.58 17.20
N PHE A 129 16.56 -3.65 16.47
CA PHE A 129 16.53 -3.65 15.02
C PHE A 129 15.40 -2.73 14.55
N ASP A 130 15.75 -1.56 14.05
CA ASP A 130 14.78 -0.54 13.64
C ASP A 130 14.56 -0.60 12.12
N LEU A 131 13.77 -1.59 11.68
CA LEU A 131 13.44 -1.81 10.28
C LEU A 131 12.94 -0.51 9.60
N LEU A 132 12.22 0.34 10.32
CA LEU A 132 11.66 1.59 9.79
C LEU A 132 12.74 2.55 9.27
N ASN A 133 13.92 2.57 9.88
CA ASN A 133 15.02 3.51 9.55
C ASN A 133 16.22 2.87 8.87
N LEU A 134 16.16 1.58 8.51
CA LEU A 134 17.22 0.92 7.74
C LEU A 134 17.36 1.54 6.34
N ARG A 135 18.56 1.45 5.79
CA ARG A 135 18.84 1.76 4.39
C ARG A 135 18.32 0.66 3.48
N ARG A 136 18.08 1.01 2.23
CA ARG A 136 17.70 0.07 1.17
C ARG A 136 18.40 0.45 -0.13
N PRO A 137 18.52 -0.46 -1.11
CA PRO A 137 19.09 -0.17 -2.41
C PRO A 137 18.33 0.95 -3.13
N ALA A 138 19.01 1.61 -4.08
CA ALA A 138 18.37 2.53 -5.00
C ALA A 138 17.26 1.80 -5.77
N SER A 139 16.20 2.52 -6.12
CA SER A 139 15.10 1.96 -6.91
C SER A 139 15.57 1.64 -8.34
N SER A 140 15.13 0.50 -8.86
CA SER A 140 15.27 0.17 -10.29
C SER A 140 14.20 0.84 -11.16
N LEU A 141 13.16 1.42 -10.53
CA LEU A 141 12.05 2.13 -11.15
C LEU A 141 12.19 3.64 -10.88
N PRO A 142 11.61 4.50 -11.71
CA PRO A 142 11.68 5.95 -11.53
C PRO A 142 10.81 6.45 -10.36
N TRP A 143 10.22 5.55 -9.62
CA TRP A 143 9.41 5.82 -8.43
C TRP A 143 9.73 4.83 -7.31
N ALA A 144 9.34 5.17 -6.09
CA ALA A 144 9.40 4.25 -4.97
C ALA A 144 8.39 4.61 -3.88
N TYR A 145 7.91 3.60 -3.17
CA TYR A 145 7.21 3.83 -1.91
C TYR A 145 8.20 4.33 -0.85
N VAL A 146 7.80 5.32 -0.09
CA VAL A 146 8.58 5.86 1.05
C VAL A 146 7.72 5.79 2.30
N LYS A 147 8.04 4.85 3.19
CA LYS A 147 7.32 4.69 4.45
C LYS A 147 7.77 5.77 5.44
N ILE A 148 6.84 6.67 5.81
CA ILE A 148 7.12 7.83 6.66
C ILE A 148 6.79 7.60 8.14
N ALA A 149 5.94 6.62 8.42
CA ALA A 149 5.58 6.21 9.79
C ALA A 149 5.21 4.71 9.81
N GLU A 150 5.23 4.12 10.99
CA GLU A 150 4.79 2.76 11.30
C GLU A 150 3.75 2.79 12.41
N GLY A 151 2.82 1.83 12.42
CA GLY A 151 1.77 1.75 13.43
C GLY A 151 0.64 2.75 13.23
N CYS A 152 -0.39 2.68 14.10
CA CYS A 152 -1.57 3.54 13.97
C CYS A 152 -2.27 3.70 15.32
N ASP A 153 -2.60 4.94 15.69
CA ASP A 153 -3.33 5.26 16.93
C ASP A 153 -4.86 5.28 16.74
N ARG A 154 -5.36 4.97 15.53
CA ARG A 154 -6.80 4.92 15.26
C ARG A 154 -7.44 3.70 15.92
N ALA A 155 -8.69 3.87 16.33
CA ALA A 155 -9.50 2.83 16.95
C ALA A 155 -10.63 2.32 16.03
N CYS A 156 -10.35 2.18 14.72
CA CYS A 156 -11.33 1.70 13.75
C CYS A 156 -11.86 0.32 14.15
N GLY A 157 -13.19 0.16 14.14
CA GLY A 157 -13.85 -1.01 14.73
C GLY A 157 -13.52 -2.35 14.07
N PHE A 158 -13.03 -2.33 12.85
CA PHE A 158 -12.70 -3.52 12.03
C PHE A 158 -11.20 -3.83 11.97
N CYS A 159 -10.33 -2.94 12.47
CA CYS A 159 -8.91 -2.98 12.15
C CYS A 159 -8.09 -3.54 13.31
N ALA A 160 -7.33 -4.60 13.02
CA ALA A 160 -6.41 -5.23 13.96
C ALA A 160 -4.98 -4.66 13.91
N ILE A 161 -4.65 -3.75 12.99
CA ILE A 161 -3.29 -3.21 12.80
C ILE A 161 -2.65 -2.71 14.10
N PRO A 162 -3.33 -1.93 14.97
CA PRO A 162 -2.70 -1.43 16.19
C PRO A 162 -2.23 -2.55 17.15
N SER A 163 -2.82 -3.74 17.08
CA SER A 163 -2.46 -4.85 17.98
C SER A 163 -1.11 -5.51 17.64
N PHE A 164 -0.68 -5.44 16.37
CA PHE A 164 0.58 -6.07 15.93
C PHE A 164 1.59 -5.11 15.31
N ARG A 165 1.19 -3.97 14.76
CA ARG A 165 2.13 -2.92 14.32
C ARG A 165 2.37 -1.83 15.37
N GLY A 166 1.60 -1.86 16.47
CA GLY A 166 1.74 -0.95 17.58
C GLY A 166 1.23 0.47 17.31
N PRO A 167 1.52 1.40 18.26
CA PRO A 167 1.17 2.80 18.13
C PRO A 167 1.98 3.47 17.00
N GLN A 168 1.48 4.61 16.52
CA GLN A 168 2.16 5.36 15.49
C GLN A 168 3.55 5.80 15.93
N LYS A 169 4.53 5.56 15.05
CA LYS A 169 5.93 5.98 15.19
C LYS A 169 6.35 6.68 13.90
N SER A 170 6.39 7.99 13.91
CA SER A 170 6.82 8.80 12.77
C SER A 170 8.34 8.83 12.64
N ARG A 171 8.83 8.83 11.41
CA ARG A 171 10.25 9.04 11.12
C ARG A 171 10.61 10.52 11.17
N GLU A 172 11.86 10.82 11.53
CA GLU A 172 12.37 12.19 11.41
C GLU A 172 12.48 12.60 9.94
N VAL A 173 12.17 13.87 9.65
CA VAL A 173 12.18 14.44 8.29
C VAL A 173 13.51 14.19 7.59
N ASP A 174 14.65 14.45 8.25
CA ASP A 174 15.97 14.25 7.68
C ASP A 174 16.26 12.80 7.29
N SER A 175 15.69 11.82 8.03
CA SER A 175 15.82 10.40 7.68
C SER A 175 15.05 10.07 6.40
N ILE A 176 13.85 10.65 6.24
CA ILE A 176 13.02 10.47 5.04
C ILE A 176 13.69 11.11 3.83
N LEU A 177 14.17 12.35 3.96
CA LEU A 177 14.80 13.08 2.87
C LEU A 177 16.07 12.40 2.38
N ARG A 178 16.92 11.89 3.30
CA ARG A 178 18.09 11.07 2.91
C ARG A 178 17.70 9.83 2.13
N GLU A 179 16.65 9.12 2.54
CA GLU A 179 16.16 7.95 1.82
C GLU A 179 15.68 8.34 0.41
N VAL A 180 14.94 9.45 0.27
CA VAL A 180 14.49 9.96 -1.03
C VAL A 180 15.67 10.29 -1.94
N ASP A 181 16.72 10.94 -1.41
CA ASP A 181 17.94 11.25 -2.17
C ASP A 181 18.68 9.97 -2.59
N ASP A 182 18.81 8.98 -1.69
CA ASP A 182 19.49 7.70 -1.94
C ASP A 182 18.77 6.84 -3.00
N LEU A 183 17.44 6.96 -3.11
CA LEU A 183 16.61 6.19 -4.05
C LEU A 183 16.75 6.62 -5.50
N SER A 184 17.17 7.86 -5.78
CA SER A 184 17.34 8.41 -7.14
C SER A 184 16.09 8.33 -8.01
N ILE A 185 14.94 8.70 -7.47
CA ILE A 185 13.60 8.59 -8.08
C ILE A 185 13.05 9.93 -8.58
N ARG A 186 12.09 9.88 -9.49
CA ARG A 186 11.29 11.04 -9.97
C ARG A 186 9.99 11.21 -9.19
N GLU A 187 9.37 10.09 -8.76
CA GLU A 187 8.13 10.09 -7.98
C GLU A 187 8.35 9.41 -6.62
N ALA A 188 8.08 10.11 -5.53
CA ALA A 188 8.01 9.56 -4.19
C ALA A 188 6.55 9.27 -3.81
N VAL A 189 6.23 8.01 -3.50
CA VAL A 189 4.90 7.61 -3.04
C VAL A 189 4.95 7.45 -1.52
N LEU A 190 4.46 8.44 -0.78
CA LEU A 190 4.47 8.45 0.67
C LEU A 190 3.40 7.50 1.22
N VAL A 191 3.80 6.60 2.12
CA VAL A 191 2.93 5.59 2.71
C VAL A 191 3.08 5.50 4.22
N ALA A 192 1.98 5.24 4.92
CA ALA A 192 1.89 4.89 6.34
C ALA A 192 0.55 4.17 6.58
N GLN A 193 0.30 3.67 7.78
CA GLN A 193 -1.01 3.15 8.15
C GLN A 193 -2.05 4.28 8.29
N ASP A 194 -1.60 5.45 8.79
CA ASP A 194 -2.35 6.70 8.82
C ASP A 194 -1.41 7.85 8.46
N LEU A 195 -1.39 8.20 7.19
CA LEU A 195 -0.44 9.16 6.67
C LEU A 195 -0.72 10.58 7.15
N ALA A 196 -1.99 10.95 7.25
CA ALA A 196 -2.41 12.31 7.62
C ALA A 196 -2.03 12.68 9.07
N SER A 197 -1.85 11.68 9.96
CA SER A 197 -1.43 11.92 11.35
C SER A 197 0.09 11.96 11.57
N TYR A 198 0.89 11.93 10.49
CA TYR A 198 2.35 12.02 10.58
C TYR A 198 2.83 13.15 11.51
N GLY A 199 3.73 12.83 12.44
CA GLY A 199 4.31 13.74 13.40
C GLY A 199 3.46 14.03 14.64
N SER A 200 2.24 13.50 14.75
CA SER A 200 1.40 13.70 15.93
C SER A 200 1.99 13.06 17.19
N ASP A 201 2.65 11.91 17.06
CA ASP A 201 3.41 11.22 18.10
C ASP A 201 4.66 12.00 18.55
N LEU A 202 5.19 12.86 17.69
CA LEU A 202 6.30 13.79 17.97
C LEU A 202 5.82 15.16 18.52
N GLY A 203 4.53 15.31 18.81
CA GLY A 203 3.92 16.58 19.22
C GLY A 203 3.82 17.63 18.10
N ARG A 204 3.98 17.24 16.85
CA ARG A 204 4.05 18.12 15.66
C ARG A 204 2.86 17.85 14.73
N ARG A 205 1.64 18.07 15.20
CA ARG A 205 0.43 17.89 14.37
C ARG A 205 0.49 18.76 13.12
N GLY A 206 0.06 18.20 11.98
CA GLY A 206 0.08 18.90 10.68
C GLY A 206 1.44 18.93 10.00
N SER A 207 2.47 18.30 10.56
CA SER A 207 3.81 18.26 9.95
C SER A 207 3.87 17.49 8.63
N ILE A 208 2.83 16.75 8.27
CA ILE A 208 2.70 16.13 6.93
C ILE A 208 2.81 17.18 5.82
N VAL A 209 2.23 18.37 5.98
CA VAL A 209 2.32 19.47 5.00
C VAL A 209 3.77 19.91 4.80
N SER A 210 4.50 20.11 5.89
CA SER A 210 5.92 20.48 5.83
C SER A 210 6.76 19.37 5.21
N LEU A 211 6.46 18.10 5.50
CA LEU A 211 7.15 16.95 4.91
C LEU A 211 6.91 16.88 3.40
N VAL A 212 5.66 16.99 2.95
CA VAL A 212 5.31 16.99 1.51
C VAL A 212 6.08 18.09 0.79
N ASN A 213 6.10 19.31 1.35
CA ASN A 213 6.86 20.43 0.77
C ASN A 213 8.37 20.15 0.72
N ALA A 214 8.96 19.55 1.75
CA ALA A 214 10.38 19.21 1.77
C ALA A 214 10.73 18.09 0.77
N VAL A 215 9.85 17.09 0.59
CA VAL A 215 10.06 16.00 -0.38
C VAL A 215 9.94 16.52 -1.82
N ARG A 216 8.97 17.42 -2.11
CA ARG A 216 8.83 18.01 -3.45
C ARG A 216 10.00 18.91 -3.89
N GLU A 217 10.86 19.32 -2.96
CA GLU A 217 12.13 19.99 -3.31
C GLU A 217 13.20 19.02 -3.82
N ARG A 218 12.99 17.71 -3.68
CA ARG A 218 13.93 16.63 -4.05
C ARG A 218 13.48 15.85 -5.28
N VAL A 219 12.16 15.71 -5.47
CA VAL A 219 11.55 14.93 -6.56
C VAL A 219 10.48 15.73 -7.27
N GLU A 220 10.21 15.41 -8.52
CA GLU A 220 9.23 16.13 -9.36
C GLU A 220 7.79 15.81 -8.98
N ARG A 221 7.54 14.60 -8.45
CA ARG A 221 6.21 14.08 -8.16
C ARG A 221 6.15 13.50 -6.75
N VAL A 222 5.16 13.91 -5.96
CA VAL A 222 4.91 13.36 -4.63
C VAL A 222 3.47 12.88 -4.54
N ARG A 223 3.28 11.59 -4.34
CA ARG A 223 1.96 10.96 -4.16
C ARG A 223 1.76 10.58 -2.71
N LEU A 224 0.53 10.77 -2.21
CA LEU A 224 0.13 10.42 -0.86
C LEU A 224 -0.93 9.33 -0.92
N LEU A 225 -0.72 8.23 -0.20
CA LEU A 225 -1.70 7.15 -0.08
C LEU A 225 -2.18 7.02 1.37
N TYR A 226 -3.41 6.48 1.55
CA TYR A 226 -4.00 6.18 2.86
C TYR A 226 -4.30 7.43 3.71
N LEU A 227 -4.95 8.43 3.11
CA LEU A 227 -5.40 9.63 3.81
C LEU A 227 -6.67 9.37 4.62
N TYR A 228 -6.63 9.70 5.90
CA TYR A 228 -7.82 9.64 6.73
C TYR A 228 -8.66 10.92 6.51
N PRO A 229 -9.97 10.81 6.19
CA PRO A 229 -10.76 11.95 5.70
C PRO A 229 -10.88 13.12 6.67
N SER A 230 -10.87 12.87 8.00
CA SER A 230 -10.98 13.96 8.99
C SER A 230 -9.76 14.86 9.06
N ASP A 231 -8.60 14.36 8.66
CA ASP A 231 -7.31 15.06 8.79
C ASP A 231 -6.87 15.71 7.46
N LEU A 232 -7.74 15.64 6.44
CA LEU A 232 -7.54 16.33 5.17
C LEU A 232 -7.84 17.84 5.34
N SER A 233 -6.88 18.59 5.90
CA SER A 233 -6.99 20.04 6.05
C SER A 233 -6.84 20.78 4.73
N ASP A 234 -7.22 22.07 4.70
CA ASP A 234 -7.08 22.90 3.50
C ASP A 234 -5.61 23.05 3.11
N GLU A 235 -4.71 23.21 4.09
CA GLU A 235 -3.27 23.29 3.84
C GLU A 235 -2.71 21.98 3.25
N LEU A 236 -3.25 20.82 3.67
CA LEU A 236 -2.84 19.53 3.10
C LEU A 236 -3.38 19.38 1.67
N ILE A 237 -4.61 19.82 1.39
CA ILE A 237 -5.16 19.86 0.03
C ILE A 237 -4.27 20.71 -0.86
N GLU A 238 -3.91 21.93 -0.45
CA GLU A 238 -3.02 22.82 -1.20
C GLU A 238 -1.65 22.18 -1.45
N ALA A 239 -1.07 21.51 -0.45
CA ALA A 239 0.20 20.82 -0.59
C ALA A 239 0.12 19.65 -1.60
N ILE A 240 -0.97 18.88 -1.61
CA ILE A 240 -1.21 17.81 -2.57
C ILE A 240 -1.38 18.40 -3.99
N LEU A 241 -2.20 19.45 -4.15
CA LEU A 241 -2.36 20.11 -5.45
C LEU A 241 -1.04 20.67 -6.00
N ALA A 242 -0.16 21.12 -5.12
CA ALA A 242 1.15 21.64 -5.47
C ALA A 242 2.23 20.57 -5.66
N SER A 243 1.95 19.29 -5.38
CA SER A 243 2.93 18.19 -5.43
C SER A 243 3.23 17.64 -6.83
N GLY A 244 2.60 18.19 -7.87
CA GLY A 244 2.63 17.68 -9.23
C GLY A 244 1.64 16.54 -9.50
N LEU A 245 1.01 16.01 -8.45
CA LEU A 245 0.06 14.89 -8.55
C LEU A 245 -1.21 15.21 -7.73
N PRO A 246 -2.25 15.84 -8.32
CA PRO A 246 -3.52 16.10 -7.65
C PRO A 246 -4.33 14.80 -7.46
N TYR A 247 -3.80 13.89 -6.66
CA TYR A 247 -4.31 12.55 -6.41
C TYR A 247 -4.63 12.38 -4.92
N PHE A 248 -5.87 12.02 -4.62
CA PHE A 248 -6.41 11.91 -3.26
C PHE A 248 -6.89 10.48 -2.99
N ASP A 249 -6.06 9.69 -2.30
CA ASP A 249 -6.45 8.35 -1.82
C ASP A 249 -7.08 8.48 -0.43
N LEU A 250 -8.41 8.53 -0.40
CA LEU A 250 -9.21 8.77 0.79
C LEU A 250 -9.73 7.44 1.35
N SER A 251 -9.35 7.08 2.56
CA SER A 251 -9.87 5.89 3.26
C SER A 251 -11.27 6.15 3.79
N LEU A 252 -12.32 6.15 2.95
CA LEU A 252 -13.70 6.46 3.34
C LEU A 252 -14.37 5.32 4.11
N GLN A 253 -14.24 4.10 3.63
CA GLN A 253 -14.72 2.83 4.19
C GLN A 253 -16.22 2.59 4.10
N HIS A 254 -17.07 3.59 4.23
CA HIS A 254 -18.51 3.60 4.03
C HIS A 254 -19.03 5.04 3.90
N VAL A 255 -20.32 5.24 3.60
CA VAL A 255 -20.93 6.56 3.43
C VAL A 255 -22.04 6.85 4.43
N THR A 256 -22.78 5.83 4.86
CA THR A 256 -23.87 6.00 5.82
C THR A 256 -23.32 6.43 7.18
N ARG A 257 -23.82 7.52 7.73
CA ARG A 257 -23.36 8.08 9.00
C ARG A 257 -23.50 7.11 10.18
N GLY A 258 -24.61 6.37 10.23
CA GLY A 258 -24.87 5.36 11.27
C GLY A 258 -23.80 4.27 11.24
N HIS A 259 -23.49 3.79 10.05
CA HIS A 259 -22.54 2.72 9.82
C HIS A 259 -21.12 3.17 10.13
N LEU A 260 -20.68 4.34 9.65
CA LEU A 260 -19.37 4.91 9.97
C LEU A 260 -19.16 5.07 11.49
N ARG A 261 -20.20 5.44 12.24
CA ARG A 261 -20.13 5.49 13.71
C ARG A 261 -19.89 4.12 14.33
N ARG A 262 -20.55 3.06 13.82
CA ARG A 262 -20.31 1.67 14.24
C ARG A 262 -18.89 1.22 13.89
N MET A 263 -18.35 1.65 12.75
CA MET A 263 -16.95 1.46 12.37
C MET A 263 -15.97 2.31 13.18
N ARG A 264 -16.45 3.18 14.09
CA ARG A 264 -15.66 4.19 14.82
C ARG A 264 -14.89 5.11 13.88
N ARG A 265 -15.56 5.53 12.81
CA ARG A 265 -15.01 6.41 11.78
C ARG A 265 -15.74 7.76 11.74
N TRP A 266 -15.03 8.76 11.24
CA TRP A 266 -15.56 10.12 11.05
C TRP A 266 -16.22 10.25 9.67
N GLY A 267 -17.24 11.09 9.60
CA GLY A 267 -17.81 11.56 8.35
C GLY A 267 -19.22 11.02 8.08
N ASP A 268 -19.65 11.27 6.89
CA ASP A 268 -20.85 10.80 6.22
C ASP A 268 -20.75 11.13 4.72
N GLY A 269 -21.59 10.49 3.90
CA GLY A 269 -21.58 10.67 2.44
C GLY A 269 -21.68 12.12 1.98
N GLY A 270 -22.53 12.93 2.63
CA GLY A 270 -22.69 14.34 2.28
C GLY A 270 -21.40 15.15 2.51
N LYS A 271 -20.72 14.95 3.64
CA LYS A 271 -19.43 15.61 3.91
C LYS A 271 -18.33 15.19 2.94
N PHE A 272 -18.35 13.94 2.52
CA PHE A 272 -17.37 13.46 1.54
C PHE A 272 -17.62 14.08 0.17
N LEU A 273 -18.88 14.13 -0.30
CA LEU A 273 -19.25 14.83 -1.53
C LEU A 273 -18.90 16.31 -1.51
N GLU A 274 -19.19 17.00 -0.42
CA GLU A 274 -18.82 18.42 -0.23
C GLU A 274 -17.29 18.61 -0.37
N ARG A 275 -16.50 17.76 0.28
CA ARG A 275 -15.04 17.84 0.23
C ARG A 275 -14.50 17.53 -1.17
N ILE A 276 -14.99 16.49 -1.83
CA ILE A 276 -14.64 16.12 -3.21
C ILE A 276 -15.02 17.25 -4.17
N GLY A 277 -16.24 17.78 -4.06
CA GLY A 277 -16.73 18.89 -4.88
C GLY A 277 -15.85 20.12 -4.77
N ARG A 278 -15.51 20.54 -3.53
CA ARG A 278 -14.61 21.68 -3.29
C ARG A 278 -13.21 21.47 -3.91
N ILE A 279 -12.66 20.26 -3.81
CA ILE A 279 -11.35 19.98 -4.42
C ILE A 279 -11.44 20.03 -5.94
N ARG A 280 -12.51 19.50 -6.55
CA ARG A 280 -12.76 19.57 -7.99
C ARG A 280 -12.98 21.00 -8.50
N GLU A 281 -13.56 21.89 -7.68
CA GLU A 281 -13.66 23.32 -8.01
C GLU A 281 -12.27 23.99 -8.05
N LEU A 282 -11.35 23.60 -7.17
CA LEU A 282 -9.97 24.09 -7.15
C LEU A 282 -9.10 23.47 -8.27
N CYS A 283 -9.32 22.20 -8.57
CA CYS A 283 -8.57 21.43 -9.56
C CYS A 283 -9.52 20.42 -10.25
N PRO A 284 -10.10 20.75 -11.42
CA PRO A 284 -11.00 19.85 -12.14
C PRO A 284 -10.38 18.50 -12.52
N GLU A 285 -9.06 18.45 -12.61
CA GLU A 285 -8.28 17.24 -12.92
C GLU A 285 -7.95 16.39 -11.68
N ALA A 286 -8.35 16.82 -10.49
CA ALA A 286 -8.12 16.06 -9.26
C ALA A 286 -8.71 14.65 -9.35
N VAL A 287 -7.89 13.68 -9.00
CA VAL A 287 -8.19 12.26 -9.01
C VAL A 287 -8.55 11.80 -7.61
N PHE A 288 -9.60 11.01 -7.52
CA PHE A 288 -10.05 10.45 -6.24
C PHE A 288 -10.04 8.93 -6.28
N ARG A 289 -9.39 8.37 -5.28
CA ARG A 289 -9.39 6.95 -4.97
C ARG A 289 -9.98 6.71 -3.59
N SER A 290 -10.71 5.62 -3.41
CA SER A 290 -11.18 5.19 -2.11
C SER A 290 -11.27 3.67 -1.99
N ASN A 291 -11.46 3.20 -0.76
CA ASN A 291 -11.80 1.82 -0.46
C ASN A 291 -13.05 1.79 0.43
N PHE A 292 -13.90 0.78 0.20
CA PHE A 292 -15.10 0.52 0.99
C PHE A 292 -15.12 -0.90 1.52
N ILE A 293 -15.64 -1.06 2.74
CA ILE A 293 -15.86 -2.36 3.38
C ILE A 293 -17.32 -2.71 3.21
N VAL A 294 -17.59 -3.87 2.63
CA VAL A 294 -18.91 -4.42 2.32
C VAL A 294 -19.24 -5.51 3.32
N GLY A 295 -20.47 -5.51 3.84
CA GLY A 295 -20.92 -6.52 4.78
C GLY A 295 -20.40 -6.35 6.20
N TYR A 296 -20.06 -5.13 6.59
CA TYR A 296 -19.75 -4.85 7.99
C TYR A 296 -20.98 -5.17 8.88
N PRO A 297 -20.81 -5.74 10.10
CA PRO A 297 -21.93 -6.17 10.94
C PRO A 297 -23.03 -5.12 11.09
N GLY A 298 -24.26 -5.52 10.75
CA GLY A 298 -25.45 -4.68 10.78
C GLY A 298 -25.64 -3.77 9.56
N GLU A 299 -24.96 -4.01 8.47
CA GLU A 299 -25.20 -3.34 7.18
C GLU A 299 -26.54 -3.80 6.60
N THR A 300 -27.40 -2.85 6.31
CA THR A 300 -28.76 -3.08 5.78
C THR A 300 -28.81 -2.93 4.27
N GLU A 301 -29.93 -3.31 3.65
CA GLU A 301 -30.21 -3.03 2.22
C GLU A 301 -30.24 -1.51 1.95
N ASP A 302 -30.76 -0.72 2.89
CA ASP A 302 -30.80 0.74 2.75
C ASP A 302 -29.37 1.33 2.77
N ASP A 303 -28.46 0.78 3.61
CA ASP A 303 -27.06 1.19 3.64
C ASP A 303 -26.35 0.87 2.32
N GLN A 304 -26.62 -0.32 1.73
CA GLN A 304 -26.09 -0.71 0.43
C GLN A 304 -26.62 0.22 -0.67
N ALA A 305 -27.93 0.48 -0.70
CA ALA A 305 -28.55 1.36 -1.68
C ALA A 305 -28.02 2.80 -1.58
N GLU A 306 -27.76 3.30 -0.35
CA GLU A 306 -27.15 4.62 -0.13
C GLU A 306 -25.72 4.65 -0.69
N LEU A 307 -24.93 3.58 -0.48
CA LEU A 307 -23.57 3.47 -1.03
C LEU A 307 -23.56 3.44 -2.56
N VAL A 308 -24.46 2.66 -3.19
CA VAL A 308 -24.64 2.62 -4.65
C VAL A 308 -24.96 4.01 -5.20
N SER A 309 -25.95 4.68 -4.63
CA SER A 309 -26.35 6.03 -5.04
C SER A 309 -25.21 7.04 -4.90
N TRP A 310 -24.47 6.93 -3.79
CA TRP A 310 -23.33 7.81 -3.51
C TRP A 310 -22.19 7.60 -4.51
N LEU A 311 -21.85 6.37 -4.88
CA LEU A 311 -20.82 6.07 -5.88
C LEU A 311 -21.17 6.69 -7.24
N GLN A 312 -22.44 6.57 -7.64
CA GLN A 312 -22.93 7.15 -8.90
C GLN A 312 -22.87 8.70 -8.88
N GLU A 313 -23.06 9.34 -7.74
CA GLU A 313 -22.92 10.80 -7.59
C GLU A 313 -21.47 11.23 -7.48
N ALA A 314 -20.67 10.55 -6.65
CA ALA A 314 -19.29 10.90 -6.36
C ALA A 314 -18.37 10.74 -7.58
N GLN A 315 -18.65 9.78 -8.46
CA GLN A 315 -17.86 9.55 -9.67
C GLN A 315 -16.35 9.48 -9.35
N LEU A 316 -15.96 8.56 -8.45
CA LEU A 316 -14.55 8.36 -8.12
C LEU A 316 -13.81 7.78 -9.33
N ASP A 317 -12.53 8.14 -9.48
CA ASP A 317 -11.69 7.60 -10.56
C ASP A 317 -11.36 6.13 -10.30
N TRP A 318 -11.06 5.81 -9.03
CA TRP A 318 -10.67 4.50 -8.59
C TRP A 318 -11.39 4.13 -7.28
N CYS A 319 -11.86 2.91 -7.20
CA CYS A 319 -12.47 2.41 -5.97
C CYS A 319 -12.19 0.91 -5.79
N GLY A 320 -11.76 0.52 -4.60
CA GLY A 320 -11.63 -0.87 -4.18
C GLY A 320 -12.75 -1.22 -3.19
N PHE A 321 -13.29 -2.43 -3.32
CA PHE A 321 -14.25 -2.99 -2.37
C PHE A 321 -13.63 -4.20 -1.70
N PHE A 322 -13.86 -4.34 -0.40
CA PHE A 322 -13.38 -5.46 0.40
C PHE A 322 -14.54 -6.01 1.20
N THR A 323 -14.74 -7.31 1.18
CA THR A 323 -15.65 -7.95 2.11
C THR A 323 -15.14 -7.80 3.54
N TYR A 324 -16.04 -7.62 4.49
CA TYR A 324 -15.67 -7.52 5.89
C TYR A 324 -15.02 -8.83 6.38
N SER A 325 -13.80 -8.75 6.87
CA SER A 325 -13.09 -9.85 7.51
C SER A 325 -13.25 -9.75 9.03
N ARG A 326 -13.70 -10.84 9.66
CA ARG A 326 -13.91 -10.93 11.10
C ARG A 326 -12.58 -11.14 11.84
N GLU A 327 -11.89 -10.05 12.15
CA GLU A 327 -10.57 -10.09 12.76
C GLU A 327 -10.66 -10.19 14.29
N GLU A 328 -10.03 -11.22 14.87
CA GLU A 328 -9.98 -11.42 16.32
C GLU A 328 -9.42 -10.20 17.05
N GLY A 329 -9.97 -9.88 18.23
CA GLY A 329 -9.58 -8.74 19.03
C GLY A 329 -10.16 -7.39 18.57
N THR A 330 -10.84 -7.33 17.40
CA THR A 330 -11.51 -6.11 16.94
C THR A 330 -12.89 -5.93 17.58
N TYR A 331 -13.36 -4.68 17.61
CA TYR A 331 -14.70 -4.37 18.07
C TYR A 331 -15.77 -5.06 17.21
N ALA A 332 -15.60 -5.05 15.92
CA ALA A 332 -16.57 -5.59 14.95
C ALA A 332 -16.72 -7.11 15.04
N ALA A 333 -15.67 -7.82 15.44
CA ALA A 333 -15.73 -9.28 15.61
C ALA A 333 -16.74 -9.74 16.69
N ASN A 334 -17.06 -8.83 17.63
CA ASN A 334 -17.97 -9.11 18.75
C ASN A 334 -19.41 -8.60 18.51
N LEU A 335 -19.70 -8.01 17.36
CA LEU A 335 -21.05 -7.59 16.99
C LEU A 335 -21.90 -8.80 16.58
N GLU A 336 -23.18 -8.81 17.00
CA GLU A 336 -24.08 -9.95 16.78
C GLU A 336 -24.61 -10.01 15.33
N GLU A 337 -24.80 -8.87 14.67
CA GLU A 337 -25.44 -8.75 13.35
C GLU A 337 -24.45 -9.03 12.21
N GLN A 338 -23.79 -10.18 12.23
CA GLN A 338 -22.86 -10.58 11.17
C GLN A 338 -23.61 -10.84 9.86
N ILE A 339 -23.04 -10.39 8.74
CA ILE A 339 -23.59 -10.59 7.41
C ILE A 339 -23.05 -11.91 6.84
N SER A 340 -23.88 -12.65 6.08
CA SER A 340 -23.43 -13.89 5.44
C SER A 340 -22.41 -13.61 4.32
N GLU A 341 -21.46 -14.51 4.14
CA GLU A 341 -20.46 -14.39 3.07
C GLU A 341 -21.10 -14.33 1.67
N GLU A 342 -22.23 -15.02 1.46
CA GLU A 342 -22.95 -15.00 0.18
C GLU A 342 -23.46 -13.59 -0.12
N LEU A 343 -24.12 -12.94 0.85
CA LEU A 343 -24.60 -11.57 0.71
C LEU A 343 -23.46 -10.56 0.58
N MET A 344 -22.36 -10.74 1.32
CA MET A 344 -21.17 -9.89 1.14
C MET A 344 -20.62 -9.99 -0.27
N ARG A 345 -20.51 -11.19 -0.84
CA ARG A 345 -20.04 -11.39 -2.22
C ARG A 345 -20.99 -10.81 -3.26
N GLU A 346 -22.30 -10.92 -3.06
CA GLU A 346 -23.32 -10.32 -3.95
C GLU A 346 -23.19 -8.79 -3.96
N ARG A 347 -23.15 -8.15 -2.79
CA ARG A 347 -23.00 -6.70 -2.67
C ARG A 347 -21.65 -6.20 -3.22
N HIS A 348 -20.58 -6.95 -2.98
CA HIS A 348 -19.27 -6.65 -3.52
C HIS A 348 -19.29 -6.67 -5.06
N ALA A 349 -19.89 -7.69 -5.68
CA ALA A 349 -20.00 -7.80 -7.13
C ALA A 349 -20.79 -6.63 -7.73
N GLU A 350 -21.95 -6.28 -7.15
CA GLU A 350 -22.77 -5.14 -7.57
C GLU A 350 -21.98 -3.83 -7.56
N LEU A 351 -21.28 -3.54 -6.45
CA LEU A 351 -20.51 -2.30 -6.32
C LEU A 351 -19.31 -2.26 -7.29
N SER A 352 -18.66 -3.41 -7.51
CA SER A 352 -17.55 -3.53 -8.45
C SER A 352 -18.00 -3.26 -9.88
N GLU A 353 -19.11 -3.85 -10.32
CA GLU A 353 -19.70 -3.62 -11.66
C GLU A 353 -20.04 -2.14 -11.88
N ILE A 354 -20.62 -1.48 -10.87
CA ILE A 354 -20.95 -0.05 -10.94
C ILE A 354 -19.68 0.79 -11.07
N GLN A 355 -18.66 0.51 -10.27
CA GLN A 355 -17.42 1.25 -10.30
C GLN A 355 -16.63 1.01 -11.61
N ASP A 356 -16.64 -0.20 -12.13
CA ASP A 356 -15.99 -0.51 -13.42
C ASP A 356 -16.56 0.36 -14.55
N VAL A 357 -17.89 0.54 -14.59
CA VAL A 357 -18.55 1.45 -15.54
C VAL A 357 -18.11 2.90 -15.30
N ILE A 358 -18.09 3.36 -14.05
CA ILE A 358 -17.67 4.73 -13.71
C ILE A 358 -16.21 4.94 -14.14
N THR A 359 -15.34 4.01 -13.82
CA THR A 359 -13.91 4.10 -14.17
C THR A 359 -13.73 4.14 -15.68
N ALA A 360 -14.39 3.23 -16.42
CA ALA A 360 -14.32 3.20 -17.88
C ALA A 360 -14.81 4.52 -18.51
N ASP A 361 -15.97 5.04 -18.09
CA ASP A 361 -16.51 6.32 -18.57
C ASP A 361 -15.55 7.50 -18.31
N ARG A 362 -14.86 7.50 -17.16
CA ARG A 362 -13.90 8.54 -16.83
C ARG A 362 -12.64 8.42 -17.68
N ARG A 363 -12.20 7.18 -17.99
CA ARG A 363 -11.06 6.91 -18.87
C ARG A 363 -11.38 7.26 -20.33
N ASP A 364 -12.56 6.93 -20.82
CA ASP A 364 -13.00 7.24 -22.18
C ASP A 364 -13.01 8.74 -22.46
N ARG A 365 -13.32 9.57 -21.46
CA ARG A 365 -13.28 11.05 -21.57
C ARG A 365 -11.87 11.59 -21.79
N LEU A 366 -10.82 10.82 -21.56
CA LEU A 366 -9.43 11.23 -21.79
C LEU A 366 -8.99 10.99 -23.24
N VAL A 367 -9.74 10.23 -24.04
CA VAL A 367 -9.40 9.98 -25.44
C VAL A 367 -9.36 11.29 -26.23
N GLY A 368 -8.26 11.50 -26.94
CA GLY A 368 -7.97 12.74 -27.65
C GLY A 368 -7.33 13.85 -26.78
N GLN A 369 -7.24 13.65 -25.47
CA GLN A 369 -6.59 14.63 -24.58
C GLN A 369 -5.08 14.41 -24.52
N LYS A 370 -4.37 15.52 -24.35
CA LYS A 370 -2.93 15.54 -24.07
C LYS A 370 -2.71 15.38 -22.57
N ILE A 371 -1.89 14.40 -22.18
CA ILE A 371 -1.54 14.11 -20.79
C ILE A 371 -0.02 13.96 -20.63
N GLU A 372 0.47 14.23 -19.43
CA GLU A 372 1.87 14.03 -19.06
C GLU A 372 2.05 12.64 -18.44
N VAL A 373 3.01 11.85 -18.93
CA VAL A 373 3.24 10.46 -18.51
C VAL A 373 4.70 10.26 -18.11
N LEU A 374 4.93 9.80 -16.87
CA LEU A 374 6.22 9.26 -16.43
C LEU A 374 6.34 7.82 -16.92
N ILE A 375 7.42 7.51 -17.62
CA ILE A 375 7.67 6.16 -18.13
C ILE A 375 8.30 5.31 -17.02
N ASP A 376 7.61 4.26 -16.61
CA ASP A 376 8.09 3.34 -15.58
C ASP A 376 9.04 2.28 -16.16
N VAL A 377 8.61 1.65 -17.24
CA VAL A 377 9.39 0.66 -18.00
C VAL A 377 9.12 0.83 -19.50
N PRO A 378 9.92 0.25 -20.41
CA PRO A 378 9.65 0.34 -21.84
C PRO A 378 8.23 -0.08 -22.19
N GLY A 379 7.46 0.84 -22.79
CA GLY A 379 6.07 0.60 -23.20
C GLY A 379 5.00 0.88 -22.15
N VAL A 380 5.36 1.20 -20.92
CA VAL A 380 4.41 1.45 -19.82
C VAL A 380 4.82 2.69 -19.03
N GLY A 381 3.84 3.54 -18.76
CA GLY A 381 4.01 4.71 -17.89
C GLY A 381 2.74 5.02 -17.12
N ARG A 382 2.78 6.11 -16.35
CA ARG A 382 1.66 6.62 -15.55
C ARG A 382 1.58 8.14 -15.63
N SER A 383 0.35 8.63 -15.67
CA SER A 383 0.07 10.06 -15.47
C SER A 383 -0.09 10.37 -13.97
N HIS A 384 -0.59 11.56 -13.66
CA HIS A 384 -1.00 11.87 -12.29
C HIS A 384 -2.18 10.99 -11.80
N ARG A 385 -2.88 10.34 -12.73
CA ARG A 385 -4.13 9.62 -12.45
C ARG A 385 -3.93 8.21 -11.93
N GLU A 386 -2.77 7.61 -12.12
CA GLU A 386 -2.49 6.23 -11.77
C GLU A 386 -1.46 6.15 -10.62
N ALA A 387 -1.84 5.55 -9.49
CA ALA A 387 -0.90 5.13 -8.48
C ALA A 387 -0.20 3.83 -8.93
N PRO A 388 1.12 3.72 -8.74
CA PRO A 388 1.87 2.55 -9.19
C PRO A 388 1.36 1.26 -8.54
N GLU A 389 1.25 0.19 -9.34
CA GLU A 389 0.86 -1.16 -8.92
C GLU A 389 -0.59 -1.30 -8.36
N ILE A 390 -1.34 -0.21 -8.27
CA ILE A 390 -2.66 -0.17 -7.63
C ILE A 390 -3.77 0.13 -8.65
N ASP A 391 -3.51 1.09 -9.55
CA ASP A 391 -4.48 1.57 -10.53
C ASP A 391 -4.12 1.07 -11.93
N GLY A 392 -4.78 1.62 -12.98
CA GLY A 392 -4.45 1.32 -14.36
C GLY A 392 -3.09 1.86 -14.81
N ILE A 393 -2.74 1.61 -16.06
CA ILE A 393 -1.49 2.05 -16.71
C ILE A 393 -1.77 2.84 -17.98
N VAL A 394 -0.74 3.53 -18.48
CA VAL A 394 -0.73 4.14 -19.81
C VAL A 394 0.25 3.38 -20.69
N LYS A 395 -0.27 2.64 -21.67
CA LYS A 395 0.52 1.96 -22.70
C LYS A 395 1.03 3.00 -23.70
N VAL A 396 2.33 3.05 -23.89
CA VAL A 396 3.02 4.03 -24.73
C VAL A 396 4.01 3.36 -25.66
N PRO A 397 4.52 4.04 -26.71
CA PRO A 397 5.57 3.47 -27.55
C PRO A 397 6.80 3.03 -26.75
N PRO A 398 7.31 1.79 -26.93
CA PRO A 398 8.40 1.23 -26.11
C PRO A 398 9.76 1.92 -26.35
N ILE A 399 9.86 2.83 -27.32
CA ILE A 399 11.04 3.65 -27.56
C ILE A 399 11.21 4.76 -26.51
N LEU A 400 10.17 5.08 -25.74
CA LEU A 400 10.23 6.10 -24.69
C LEU A 400 11.09 5.59 -23.53
N LYS A 401 11.93 6.47 -22.99
CA LYS A 401 12.94 6.10 -22.00
C LYS A 401 12.33 6.05 -20.61
N PRO A 402 12.50 4.95 -19.84
CA PRO A 402 12.16 4.90 -18.43
C PRO A 402 12.80 6.05 -17.64
N GLY A 403 12.04 6.61 -16.70
CA GLY A 403 12.45 7.74 -15.87
C GLY A 403 12.26 9.11 -16.53
N GLU A 404 11.91 9.17 -17.80
CA GLU A 404 11.59 10.45 -18.47
C GLU A 404 10.08 10.70 -18.47
N ILE A 405 9.70 11.97 -18.50
CA ILE A 405 8.32 12.43 -18.58
C ILE A 405 8.05 12.92 -20.01
N TYR A 406 6.96 12.46 -20.59
CA TYR A 406 6.56 12.81 -21.94
C TYR A 406 5.13 13.31 -22.00
N ASP A 407 4.91 14.29 -22.85
CA ASP A 407 3.58 14.68 -23.30
C ASP A 407 3.08 13.69 -24.36
N VAL A 408 1.95 13.06 -24.08
CA VAL A 408 1.33 12.07 -24.98
C VAL A 408 -0.14 12.42 -25.23
N VAL A 409 -0.69 11.96 -26.35
CA VAL A 409 -2.12 12.05 -26.67
C VAL A 409 -2.74 10.68 -26.49
N VAL A 410 -3.78 10.59 -25.67
CA VAL A 410 -4.54 9.36 -25.45
C VAL A 410 -5.29 8.99 -26.75
N THR A 411 -5.05 7.80 -27.24
CA THR A 411 -5.68 7.31 -28.48
C THR A 411 -6.84 6.35 -28.21
N ARG A 412 -6.79 5.64 -27.06
CA ARG A 412 -7.79 4.65 -26.68
C ARG A 412 -7.83 4.48 -25.17
N ALA A 413 -8.99 4.15 -24.65
CA ALA A 413 -9.16 3.62 -23.28
C ALA A 413 -9.66 2.17 -23.36
N GLU A 414 -9.21 1.33 -22.42
CA GLU A 414 -9.58 -0.07 -22.32
C GLU A 414 -9.75 -0.45 -20.83
N GLY A 415 -10.97 -0.29 -20.34
CA GLY A 415 -11.24 -0.42 -18.90
C GLY A 415 -10.38 0.59 -18.07
N PRO A 416 -9.54 0.11 -17.15
CA PRO A 416 -8.67 0.99 -16.35
C PRO A 416 -7.47 1.55 -17.12
N ASP A 417 -7.06 0.92 -18.22
CA ASP A 417 -5.85 1.24 -18.96
C ASP A 417 -6.09 2.27 -20.08
N LEU A 418 -5.03 3.02 -20.43
CA LEU A 418 -5.00 3.91 -21.58
C LEU A 418 -3.93 3.47 -22.58
N GLU A 419 -4.17 3.77 -23.87
CA GLU A 419 -3.14 3.75 -24.91
C GLU A 419 -2.88 5.17 -25.38
N ALA A 420 -1.61 5.53 -25.59
CA ALA A 420 -1.23 6.87 -25.99
C ALA A 420 -0.04 6.89 -26.94
N VAL A 421 0.10 7.96 -27.71
CA VAL A 421 1.21 8.23 -28.60
C VAL A 421 1.86 9.57 -28.28
N LEU A 422 3.10 9.80 -28.72
CA LEU A 422 3.75 11.11 -28.54
C LEU A 422 2.92 12.23 -29.16
N ALA A 423 2.79 13.34 -28.47
CA ALA A 423 2.00 14.50 -28.92
C ALA A 423 2.50 15.11 -30.23
N GLU A 424 3.80 14.98 -30.55
CA GLU A 424 4.38 15.47 -31.78
C GLU A 424 4.15 14.55 -33.01
N MET A 425 3.63 13.36 -32.79
CA MET A 425 3.31 12.36 -33.82
C MET A 425 1.81 12.28 -34.14
N SER A 426 0.99 13.10 -33.53
CA SER A 426 -0.47 13.12 -33.71
C SER A 426 -0.94 14.17 -34.74
#